data_f9832a858208be40d102a8cb30dbab7d
#
_entry.id   f9832a858208be40d102a8cb30dbab7d
#
_cell.length_a   1.000
_cell.length_b   1.000
_cell.length_c   1.000
_cell.angle_alpha   90.00
_cell.angle_beta   90.00
_cell.angle_gamma   90.00
#
_symmetry.space_group_name_H-M   'P 1'
#
loop_
_entity.id
_entity.type
_entity.pdbx_description
1 polymer ?
#
loop_
_entity_poly.entity_id
_entity_poly.type
_entity_poly.pdbx_seq_one_letter_code
_entity_poly.pdbx_strand_id
1 'polypeptide(L)'
;MELIGENRAFGGRHLRYTHKAETTQCDMTFAIFLPPFASKEKPVPVLYWLSGLTCTDQNFMQKAGAMKLAAELGMAIVAPDTSPRGEGVPDDEEGSYDFGLGAGFYVNATQAPWNTHYNMYNYIVDELPALIESEFPVTKERAISGHSMGGHGALVIGMRNPNKFVSVSAFSPISNPSDCPWGQKALGRYLGDDKETWKDYDASVLLASKTHSVPLLVEQGTKDEFLHEQLKPQTLVHAAQQSDT
;
A
#
# COMPACT_ATOMS: atom_id res chain seq x y z
N MET A 1 9.61 -3.13 -18.74
CA MET A 1 9.99 -3.61 -17.41
C MET A 1 11.41 -4.14 -17.45
N GLU A 2 12.28 -3.76 -16.53
CA GLU A 2 13.70 -4.14 -16.45
C GLU A 2 13.97 -4.85 -15.11
N LEU A 3 14.64 -6.01 -15.16
CA LEU A 3 15.09 -6.73 -13.97
C LEU A 3 16.35 -6.06 -13.41
N ILE A 4 16.27 -5.55 -12.19
CA ILE A 4 17.35 -4.83 -11.50
C ILE A 4 17.95 -5.61 -10.33
N GLY A 5 17.38 -6.75 -9.98
CA GLY A 5 17.92 -7.64 -8.94
C GLY A 5 17.24 -8.99 -8.89
N GLU A 6 18.01 -10.03 -8.60
CA GLU A 6 17.50 -11.40 -8.43
C GLU A 6 18.26 -12.12 -7.31
N ASN A 7 17.51 -12.77 -6.42
CA ASN A 7 18.01 -13.63 -5.36
C ASN A 7 17.18 -14.91 -5.23
N ARG A 8 17.75 -15.94 -4.65
CA ARG A 8 17.04 -17.17 -4.26
C ARG A 8 16.75 -17.14 -2.77
N ALA A 9 15.49 -17.44 -2.38
CA ALA A 9 15.07 -17.53 -1.00
C ALA A 9 14.01 -18.63 -0.84
N PHE A 10 14.20 -19.53 0.12
CA PHE A 10 13.27 -20.63 0.45
C PHE A 10 12.79 -21.45 -0.75
N GLY A 11 13.69 -21.71 -1.71
CA GLY A 11 13.39 -22.42 -2.95
C GLY A 11 12.67 -21.58 -4.02
N GLY A 12 12.21 -20.40 -3.67
CA GLY A 12 11.57 -19.43 -4.58
C GLY A 12 12.55 -18.41 -5.16
N ARG A 13 12.00 -17.40 -5.83
CA ARG A 13 12.75 -16.30 -6.46
C ARG A 13 12.30 -14.97 -5.90
N HIS A 14 13.22 -14.17 -5.40
CA HIS A 14 13.01 -12.77 -5.04
C HIS A 14 13.61 -11.90 -6.13
N LEU A 15 12.77 -11.16 -6.82
CA LEU A 15 13.10 -10.36 -8.00
C LEU A 15 12.77 -8.89 -7.70
N ARG A 16 13.55 -7.98 -8.28
CA ARG A 16 13.26 -6.55 -8.29
C ARG A 16 13.21 -6.04 -9.71
N TYR A 17 12.21 -5.24 -10.00
CA TYR A 17 12.00 -4.65 -11.30
C TYR A 17 11.79 -3.15 -11.22
N THR A 18 12.20 -2.46 -12.26
CA THR A 18 11.76 -1.10 -12.56
C THR A 18 10.95 -1.09 -13.85
N HIS A 19 9.96 -0.20 -13.94
CA HIS A 19 9.18 -0.01 -15.16
C HIS A 19 8.70 1.44 -15.27
N LYS A 20 8.49 1.89 -16.49
CA LYS A 20 7.81 3.17 -16.73
C LYS A 20 6.34 3.02 -16.40
N ALA A 21 5.91 3.73 -15.37
CA ALA A 21 4.53 3.73 -14.94
C ALA A 21 3.77 4.89 -15.60
N GLU A 22 2.63 4.56 -16.20
CA GLU A 22 1.75 5.56 -16.84
C GLU A 22 1.02 6.41 -15.80
N THR A 23 0.57 5.76 -14.71
CA THR A 23 -0.19 6.42 -13.64
C THR A 23 0.64 7.45 -12.88
N THR A 24 1.91 7.16 -12.60
CA THR A 24 2.80 8.06 -11.86
C THR A 24 3.73 8.87 -12.76
N GLN A 25 3.73 8.61 -14.06
CA GLN A 25 4.55 9.29 -15.09
C GLN A 25 6.05 9.33 -14.72
N CYS A 26 6.55 8.27 -14.10
CA CYS A 26 7.96 8.10 -13.75
C CYS A 26 8.32 6.62 -13.72
N ASP A 27 9.61 6.34 -13.49
CA ASP A 27 10.04 4.95 -13.27
C ASP A 27 9.63 4.51 -11.84
N MET A 28 8.81 3.46 -11.77
CA MET A 28 8.43 2.83 -10.52
C MET A 28 9.18 1.53 -10.30
N THR A 29 9.53 1.27 -9.04
CA THR A 29 10.21 0.03 -8.63
C THR A 29 9.28 -0.82 -7.76
N PHE A 30 9.33 -2.13 -7.97
CA PHE A 30 8.70 -3.10 -7.08
C PHE A 30 9.58 -4.33 -6.89
N ALA A 31 9.43 -4.99 -5.76
CA ALA A 31 9.95 -6.32 -5.51
C ALA A 31 8.83 -7.36 -5.61
N ILE A 32 9.15 -8.55 -6.13
CA ILE A 32 8.24 -9.69 -6.12
C ILE A 32 8.95 -10.94 -5.63
N PHE A 33 8.31 -11.67 -4.72
CA PHE A 33 8.68 -13.03 -4.36
C PHE A 33 7.72 -14.01 -5.05
N LEU A 34 8.29 -14.92 -5.82
CA LEU A 34 7.58 -16.06 -6.44
C LEU A 34 7.91 -17.32 -5.66
N PRO A 35 6.92 -18.03 -5.10
CA PRO A 35 7.16 -19.26 -4.35
C PRO A 35 7.68 -20.38 -5.27
N PRO A 36 8.27 -21.46 -4.68
CA PRO A 36 8.61 -22.64 -5.44
C PRO A 36 7.42 -23.17 -6.23
N PHE A 37 7.68 -23.67 -7.43
CA PHE A 37 6.66 -24.27 -8.31
C PHE A 37 5.62 -23.30 -8.92
N ALA A 38 5.68 -22.01 -8.66
CA ALA A 38 4.86 -21.04 -9.40
C ALA A 38 5.24 -21.09 -10.88
N SER A 39 4.28 -21.40 -11.73
CA SER A 39 4.47 -21.47 -13.20
C SER A 39 3.19 -21.02 -13.92
N LYS A 40 3.28 -20.82 -15.24
CA LYS A 40 2.11 -20.47 -16.06
C LYS A 40 1.01 -21.54 -15.99
N GLU A 41 1.40 -22.80 -15.82
CA GLU A 41 0.48 -23.94 -15.66
C GLU A 41 -0.06 -24.06 -14.23
N LYS A 42 0.64 -23.47 -13.27
CA LYS A 42 0.27 -23.45 -11.85
C LYS A 42 0.46 -22.05 -11.28
N PRO A 43 -0.39 -21.09 -11.68
CA PRO A 43 -0.33 -19.74 -11.12
C PRO A 43 -0.76 -19.74 -9.64
N VAL A 44 -0.26 -18.78 -8.87
CA VAL A 44 -0.46 -18.68 -7.42
C VAL A 44 -1.16 -17.37 -7.04
N PRO A 45 -1.91 -17.32 -5.92
CA PRO A 45 -2.46 -16.08 -5.41
C PRO A 45 -1.36 -15.09 -5.00
N VAL A 46 -1.70 -13.80 -4.91
CA VAL A 46 -0.74 -12.73 -4.66
C VAL A 46 -1.15 -11.85 -3.50
N LEU A 47 -0.20 -11.58 -2.61
CA LEU A 47 -0.29 -10.57 -1.56
C LEU A 47 0.43 -9.30 -2.01
N TYR A 48 -0.29 -8.18 -2.06
CA TYR A 48 0.29 -6.84 -2.22
C TYR A 48 0.60 -6.28 -0.85
N TRP A 49 1.88 -5.99 -0.60
CA TRP A 49 2.34 -5.37 0.64
C TRP A 49 2.66 -3.90 0.44
N LEU A 50 2.02 -3.05 1.22
CA LEU A 50 2.23 -1.61 1.23
C LEU A 50 3.08 -1.21 2.45
N SER A 51 4.25 -0.64 2.19
CA SER A 51 5.17 -0.22 3.25
C SER A 51 4.79 1.17 3.81
N GLY A 52 5.33 1.48 4.99
CA GLY A 52 5.13 2.75 5.69
C GLY A 52 6.03 3.88 5.18
N LEU A 53 5.99 5.01 5.91
CA LEU A 53 6.80 6.19 5.61
C LEU A 53 8.29 5.86 5.47
N THR A 54 8.96 6.53 4.54
CA THR A 54 10.39 6.41 4.24
C THR A 54 10.86 5.08 3.66
N CYS A 55 9.99 4.08 3.60
CA CYS A 55 10.30 2.79 3.04
C CYS A 55 10.35 2.80 1.51
N THR A 56 10.91 1.72 0.96
CA THR A 56 10.92 1.38 -0.46
C THR A 56 10.36 -0.04 -0.65
N ASP A 57 10.42 -0.56 -1.86
CA ASP A 57 10.13 -1.95 -2.21
C ASP A 57 10.92 -2.99 -1.41
N GLN A 58 12.04 -2.59 -0.80
CA GLN A 58 12.98 -3.51 -0.16
C GLN A 58 12.73 -3.74 1.34
N ASN A 59 12.20 -2.76 2.06
CA ASN A 59 12.15 -2.82 3.52
C ASN A 59 11.41 -4.06 4.04
N PHE A 60 10.22 -4.34 3.53
CA PHE A 60 9.47 -5.53 3.91
C PHE A 60 10.18 -6.82 3.50
N MET A 61 10.63 -6.90 2.26
CA MET A 61 11.25 -8.09 1.71
C MET A 61 12.52 -8.50 2.46
N GLN A 62 13.26 -7.53 2.99
CA GLN A 62 14.50 -7.78 3.73
C GLN A 62 14.27 -8.03 5.22
N LYS A 63 13.25 -7.42 5.84
CA LYS A 63 13.10 -7.36 7.30
C LYS A 63 12.00 -8.24 7.86
N ALA A 64 10.91 -8.48 7.12
CA ALA A 64 9.72 -9.14 7.65
C ALA A 64 9.84 -10.66 7.80
N GLY A 65 10.77 -11.31 7.08
CA GLY A 65 10.91 -12.77 7.09
C GLY A 65 9.73 -13.53 6.46
N ALA A 66 8.82 -12.85 5.77
CA ALA A 66 7.57 -13.40 5.26
C ALA A 66 7.75 -14.43 4.13
N MET A 67 8.86 -14.38 3.39
CA MET A 67 9.08 -15.24 2.21
C MET A 67 9.09 -16.74 2.54
N LYS A 68 9.49 -17.13 3.76
CA LYS A 68 9.44 -18.54 4.18
C LYS A 68 8.01 -19.06 4.19
N LEU A 69 7.13 -18.37 4.89
CA LEU A 69 5.72 -18.76 4.98
C LEU A 69 5.02 -18.65 3.60
N ALA A 70 5.34 -17.63 2.83
CA ALA A 70 4.81 -17.47 1.47
C ALA A 70 5.21 -18.64 0.56
N ALA A 71 6.45 -19.15 0.68
CA ALA A 71 6.90 -20.34 -0.04
C ALA A 71 6.12 -21.60 0.37
N GLU A 72 5.88 -21.78 1.67
CA GLU A 72 5.12 -22.91 2.22
C GLU A 72 3.64 -22.88 1.80
N LEU A 73 3.04 -21.69 1.79
CA LEU A 73 1.63 -21.49 1.39
C LEU A 73 1.42 -21.45 -0.13
N GLY A 74 2.50 -21.35 -0.91
CA GLY A 74 2.40 -21.20 -2.36
C GLY A 74 1.81 -19.86 -2.79
N MET A 75 2.19 -18.76 -2.15
CA MET A 75 1.69 -17.41 -2.37
C MET A 75 2.80 -16.48 -2.84
N ALA A 76 2.54 -15.67 -3.86
CA ALA A 76 3.44 -14.59 -4.27
C ALA A 76 3.28 -13.37 -3.35
N ILE A 77 4.35 -12.59 -3.20
CA ILE A 77 4.32 -11.30 -2.48
C ILE A 77 4.84 -10.23 -3.44
N VAL A 78 4.11 -9.13 -3.58
CA VAL A 78 4.52 -7.94 -4.33
C VAL A 78 4.62 -6.76 -3.36
N ALA A 79 5.78 -6.11 -3.32
CA ALA A 79 6.03 -4.92 -2.53
C ALA A 79 6.48 -3.78 -3.46
N PRO A 80 5.60 -2.81 -3.76
CA PRO A 80 5.98 -1.61 -4.51
C PRO A 80 6.74 -0.60 -3.66
N ASP A 81 7.39 0.35 -4.31
CA ASP A 81 7.87 1.57 -3.65
C ASP A 81 6.69 2.36 -3.06
N THR A 82 6.97 3.20 -2.09
CA THR A 82 5.97 3.95 -1.31
C THR A 82 5.60 5.31 -1.89
N SER A 83 6.31 5.73 -2.93
CA SER A 83 6.05 6.96 -3.69
C SER A 83 6.66 6.87 -5.09
N PRO A 84 6.25 7.73 -6.01
CA PRO A 84 7.05 8.04 -7.19
C PRO A 84 8.42 8.58 -6.77
N ARG A 85 9.44 8.38 -7.62
CA ARG A 85 10.81 8.86 -7.44
C ARG A 85 11.45 9.14 -8.80
N GLY A 86 12.55 9.87 -8.79
CA GLY A 86 13.38 10.10 -9.96
C GLY A 86 13.38 11.54 -10.47
N GLU A 87 13.99 11.73 -11.62
CA GLU A 87 14.13 13.07 -12.23
C GLU A 87 12.74 13.65 -12.57
N GLY A 88 12.54 14.91 -12.17
CA GLY A 88 11.29 15.63 -12.38
C GLY A 88 10.16 15.34 -11.38
N VAL A 89 10.31 14.34 -10.52
CA VAL A 89 9.33 14.08 -9.46
C VAL A 89 9.54 15.09 -8.32
N PRO A 90 8.51 15.88 -7.96
CA PRO A 90 8.63 16.86 -6.89
C PRO A 90 8.83 16.18 -5.53
N ASP A 91 9.59 16.84 -4.65
CA ASP A 91 9.76 16.46 -3.26
C ASP A 91 9.41 17.64 -2.35
N ASP A 92 9.34 17.40 -1.05
CA ASP A 92 9.18 18.46 -0.06
C ASP A 92 10.43 19.34 -0.01
N GLU A 93 10.28 20.63 -0.20
CA GLU A 93 11.39 21.60 -0.15
C GLU A 93 12.09 21.61 1.20
N GLU A 94 11.37 21.28 2.28
CA GLU A 94 11.90 21.16 3.64
C GLU A 94 12.53 19.78 3.91
N GLY A 95 12.43 18.83 3.00
CA GLY A 95 12.94 17.47 3.15
C GLY A 95 12.26 16.67 4.26
N SER A 96 10.97 16.90 4.50
CA SER A 96 10.21 16.22 5.54
C SER A 96 10.07 14.72 5.22
N TYR A 97 10.29 13.86 6.21
CA TYR A 97 10.18 12.41 6.04
C TYR A 97 8.74 11.92 5.87
N ASP A 98 7.76 12.72 6.25
CA ASP A 98 6.33 12.40 6.28
C ASP A 98 5.54 13.00 5.11
N PHE A 99 6.23 13.55 4.11
CA PHE A 99 5.63 14.10 2.90
C PHE A 99 6.61 14.03 1.71
N GLY A 100 6.08 13.90 0.48
CA GLY A 100 6.93 13.81 -0.72
C GLY A 100 7.51 12.39 -0.92
N LEU A 101 8.82 12.31 -1.19
CA LEU A 101 9.49 11.04 -1.47
C LEU A 101 9.43 10.08 -0.27
N GLY A 102 8.93 8.86 -0.51
CA GLY A 102 8.72 7.87 0.54
C GLY A 102 7.43 8.09 1.36
N ALA A 103 6.58 9.01 0.97
CA ALA A 103 5.38 9.41 1.71
C ALA A 103 4.18 9.71 0.77
N GLY A 104 3.93 8.84 -0.20
CA GLY A 104 2.85 9.01 -1.19
C GLY A 104 1.43 8.78 -0.65
N PHE A 105 1.28 8.35 0.60
CA PHE A 105 0.01 8.10 1.30
C PHE A 105 -1.03 7.30 0.53
N TYR A 106 -0.64 6.66 -0.58
CA TYR A 106 -1.51 5.85 -1.44
C TYR A 106 -2.78 6.59 -1.88
N VAL A 107 -2.65 7.89 -2.16
CA VAL A 107 -3.69 8.76 -2.69
C VAL A 107 -3.49 9.04 -4.19
N ASN A 108 -4.47 9.66 -4.84
CA ASN A 108 -4.29 10.34 -6.11
C ASN A 108 -4.30 11.85 -5.84
N ALA A 109 -3.16 12.49 -5.98
CA ALA A 109 -3.03 13.92 -5.73
C ALA A 109 -3.81 14.73 -6.77
N THR A 110 -4.46 15.80 -6.30
CA THR A 110 -5.21 16.74 -7.13
C THR A 110 -4.54 18.11 -7.22
N GLN A 111 -3.60 18.39 -6.32
CA GLN A 111 -2.93 19.68 -6.23
C GLN A 111 -1.59 19.67 -6.97
N ALA A 112 -1.33 20.72 -7.74
CA ALA A 112 -0.01 20.94 -8.33
C ALA A 112 1.03 21.28 -7.24
N PRO A 113 2.28 20.83 -7.39
CA PRO A 113 2.85 20.08 -8.52
C PRO A 113 2.69 18.55 -8.38
N TRP A 114 2.00 18.06 -7.34
CA TRP A 114 1.91 16.65 -6.95
C TRP A 114 1.06 15.80 -7.90
N ASN A 115 0.01 16.39 -8.47
CA ASN A 115 -1.02 15.72 -9.26
C ASN A 115 -0.51 14.99 -10.52
N THR A 116 0.70 15.31 -10.98
CA THR A 116 1.31 14.63 -12.13
C THR A 116 1.84 13.25 -11.73
N HIS A 117 2.47 13.14 -10.57
CA HIS A 117 3.22 11.95 -10.20
C HIS A 117 2.64 11.17 -9.02
N TYR A 118 2.07 11.86 -8.02
CA TYR A 118 1.60 11.22 -6.77
C TYR A 118 0.20 10.60 -6.93
N ASN A 119 0.10 9.61 -7.83
CA ASN A 119 -1.12 8.87 -8.13
C ASN A 119 -1.02 7.41 -7.67
N MET A 120 -0.51 7.23 -6.44
CA MET A 120 -0.23 5.90 -5.87
C MET A 120 -1.47 5.03 -5.70
N TYR A 121 -2.66 5.64 -5.48
CA TYR A 121 -3.91 4.87 -5.38
C TYR A 121 -4.18 4.12 -6.69
N ASN A 122 -4.24 4.80 -7.82
CA ASN A 122 -4.50 4.17 -9.12
C ASN A 122 -3.38 3.22 -9.51
N TYR A 123 -2.13 3.54 -9.17
CA TYR A 123 -1.00 2.66 -9.40
C TYR A 123 -1.19 1.29 -8.73
N ILE A 124 -1.59 1.27 -7.44
CA ILE A 124 -1.79 0.03 -6.67
C ILE A 124 -3.08 -0.69 -7.05
N VAL A 125 -4.14 0.04 -7.41
CA VAL A 125 -5.45 -0.55 -7.69
C VAL A 125 -5.54 -1.14 -9.10
N ASP A 126 -4.89 -0.50 -10.07
CA ASP A 126 -5.09 -0.82 -11.48
C ASP A 126 -3.78 -1.20 -12.20
N GLU A 127 -2.80 -0.32 -12.26
CA GLU A 127 -1.64 -0.49 -13.13
C GLU A 127 -0.72 -1.64 -12.66
N LEU A 128 -0.30 -1.61 -11.41
CA LEU A 128 0.60 -2.63 -10.88
C LEU A 128 -0.02 -4.03 -10.93
N PRO A 129 -1.28 -4.26 -10.51
CA PRO A 129 -1.89 -5.58 -10.64
C PRO A 129 -2.01 -6.07 -12.08
N ALA A 130 -2.35 -5.20 -13.02
CA ALA A 130 -2.41 -5.56 -14.44
C ALA A 130 -1.05 -5.98 -14.97
N LEU A 131 0.01 -5.27 -14.61
CA LEU A 131 1.39 -5.62 -14.96
C LEU A 131 1.80 -6.97 -14.34
N ILE A 132 1.56 -7.16 -13.04
CA ILE A 132 1.94 -8.38 -12.33
C ILE A 132 1.23 -9.62 -12.92
N GLU A 133 -0.05 -9.51 -13.22
CA GLU A 133 -0.84 -10.61 -13.79
C GLU A 133 -0.46 -10.94 -15.25
N SER A 134 0.04 -9.97 -16.02
CA SER A 134 0.50 -10.23 -17.38
C SER A 134 1.87 -10.88 -17.44
N GLU A 135 2.76 -10.54 -16.52
CA GLU A 135 4.18 -10.90 -16.60
C GLU A 135 4.56 -12.11 -15.72
N PHE A 136 3.83 -12.35 -14.65
CA PHE A 136 4.16 -13.35 -13.64
C PHE A 136 3.10 -14.45 -13.53
N PRO A 137 3.48 -15.65 -13.04
CA PRO A 137 2.57 -16.77 -12.87
C PRO A 137 1.70 -16.59 -11.61
N VAL A 138 0.87 -15.59 -11.61
CA VAL A 138 -0.08 -15.30 -10.52
C VAL A 138 -1.52 -15.34 -11.00
N THR A 139 -2.45 -15.59 -10.08
CA THR A 139 -3.89 -15.52 -10.33
C THR A 139 -4.42 -14.11 -10.08
N LYS A 140 -5.71 -13.89 -10.38
CA LYS A 140 -6.42 -12.65 -10.01
C LYS A 140 -6.91 -12.64 -8.56
N GLU A 141 -6.56 -13.65 -7.78
CA GLU A 141 -6.88 -13.71 -6.36
C GLU A 141 -5.83 -12.90 -5.59
N ARG A 142 -6.25 -11.74 -5.12
CA ARG A 142 -5.39 -10.71 -4.52
C ARG A 142 -5.77 -10.47 -3.07
N ALA A 143 -4.77 -10.48 -2.18
CA ALA A 143 -4.88 -9.90 -0.85
C ALA A 143 -4.07 -8.60 -0.79
N ILE A 144 -4.46 -7.68 0.09
CA ILE A 144 -3.70 -6.46 0.33
C ILE A 144 -3.36 -6.33 1.81
N SER A 145 -2.14 -5.94 2.10
CA SER A 145 -1.66 -5.75 3.47
C SER A 145 -0.70 -4.57 3.54
N GLY A 146 -0.50 -4.02 4.72
CA GLY A 146 0.46 -2.93 4.87
C GLY A 146 0.71 -2.55 6.32
N HIS A 147 1.74 -1.72 6.51
CA HIS A 147 2.16 -1.23 7.82
C HIS A 147 2.15 0.29 7.85
N SER A 148 1.67 0.90 8.95
CA SER A 148 1.68 2.34 9.19
C SER A 148 0.93 3.11 8.08
N MET A 149 1.58 4.01 7.33
CA MET A 149 1.05 4.63 6.11
C MET A 149 0.56 3.57 5.10
N GLY A 150 1.27 2.46 4.94
CA GLY A 150 0.84 1.35 4.09
C GLY A 150 -0.37 0.60 4.64
N GLY A 151 -0.51 0.51 5.97
CA GLY A 151 -1.71 -0.03 6.62
C GLY A 151 -2.94 0.84 6.33
N HIS A 152 -2.77 2.17 6.39
CA HIS A 152 -3.77 3.12 5.90
C HIS A 152 -4.14 2.84 4.44
N GLY A 153 -3.14 2.76 3.56
CA GLY A 153 -3.36 2.47 2.15
C GLY A 153 -4.10 1.15 1.91
N ALA A 154 -3.71 0.08 2.63
CA ALA A 154 -4.35 -1.23 2.51
C ALA A 154 -5.83 -1.18 2.93
N LEU A 155 -6.16 -0.54 4.05
CA LEU A 155 -7.54 -0.37 4.52
C LEU A 155 -8.38 0.42 3.51
N VAL A 156 -7.91 1.59 3.09
CA VAL A 156 -8.63 2.46 2.15
C VAL A 156 -8.85 1.76 0.80
N ILE A 157 -7.78 1.18 0.23
CA ILE A 157 -7.85 0.52 -1.07
C ILE A 157 -8.76 -0.70 -1.00
N GLY A 158 -8.62 -1.55 0.02
CA GLY A 158 -9.43 -2.75 0.16
C GLY A 158 -10.91 -2.46 0.35
N MET A 159 -11.27 -1.53 1.23
CA MET A 159 -12.66 -1.12 1.46
C MET A 159 -13.32 -0.45 0.26
N ARG A 160 -12.57 0.31 -0.52
CA ARG A 160 -13.08 0.97 -1.74
C ARG A 160 -13.17 0.01 -2.94
N ASN A 161 -12.46 -1.12 -2.91
CA ASN A 161 -12.39 -2.07 -4.01
C ASN A 161 -12.67 -3.51 -3.56
N PRO A 162 -13.83 -3.81 -2.94
CA PRO A 162 -14.11 -5.13 -2.35
C PRO A 162 -14.15 -6.26 -3.38
N ASN A 163 -14.34 -5.93 -4.67
CA ASN A 163 -14.34 -6.92 -5.76
C ASN A 163 -12.93 -7.21 -6.31
N LYS A 164 -11.91 -6.46 -5.88
CA LYS A 164 -10.53 -6.62 -6.36
C LYS A 164 -9.64 -7.35 -5.35
N PHE A 165 -9.98 -7.30 -4.06
CA PHE A 165 -9.19 -7.90 -2.99
C PHE A 165 -10.05 -8.81 -2.13
N VAL A 166 -9.55 -10.02 -1.86
CA VAL A 166 -10.28 -11.05 -1.07
C VAL A 166 -10.10 -10.86 0.44
N SER A 167 -9.07 -10.15 0.87
CA SER A 167 -8.81 -9.83 2.29
C SER A 167 -7.90 -8.62 2.43
N VAL A 168 -8.00 -7.96 3.58
CA VAL A 168 -7.19 -6.80 3.98
C VAL A 168 -6.58 -7.05 5.35
N SER A 169 -5.27 -6.81 5.48
CA SER A 169 -4.59 -6.84 6.78
C SER A 169 -3.79 -5.56 6.97
N ALA A 170 -3.95 -4.90 8.11
CA ALA A 170 -3.24 -3.66 8.41
C ALA A 170 -2.52 -3.76 9.76
N PHE A 171 -1.25 -3.44 9.75
CA PHE A 171 -0.38 -3.45 10.93
C PHE A 171 -0.05 -2.03 11.34
N SER A 172 -0.38 -1.65 12.58
CA SER A 172 -0.20 -0.29 13.11
C SER A 172 -0.62 0.80 12.12
N PRO A 173 -1.85 0.74 11.53
CA PRO A 173 -2.26 1.65 10.47
C PRO A 173 -2.47 3.08 11.00
N ILE A 174 -2.24 4.08 10.14
CA ILE A 174 -2.80 5.42 10.35
C ILE A 174 -4.31 5.31 10.12
N SER A 175 -5.07 5.18 11.20
CA SER A 175 -6.49 4.77 11.14
C SER A 175 -7.44 5.90 10.75
N ASN A 176 -7.09 7.14 11.09
CA ASN A 176 -7.89 8.32 10.84
C ASN A 176 -6.99 9.49 10.39
N PRO A 177 -6.51 9.46 9.13
CA PRO A 177 -5.58 10.46 8.63
C PRO A 177 -6.16 11.87 8.59
N SER A 178 -7.46 12.04 8.49
CA SER A 178 -8.08 13.36 8.53
C SER A 178 -8.01 14.03 9.91
N ASP A 179 -7.69 13.27 10.98
CA ASP A 179 -7.57 13.74 12.36
C ASP A 179 -6.21 13.42 13.01
N CYS A 180 -5.14 13.27 12.25
CA CYS A 180 -3.79 13.15 12.79
C CYS A 180 -2.81 14.05 12.04
N PRO A 181 -1.70 14.50 12.66
CA PRO A 181 -0.76 15.44 12.05
C PRO A 181 -0.21 14.99 10.70
N TRP A 182 0.27 13.74 10.58
CA TRP A 182 0.78 13.21 9.32
C TRP A 182 -0.27 13.21 8.21
N GLY A 183 -1.47 12.75 8.53
CA GLY A 183 -2.54 12.67 7.55
C GLY A 183 -3.05 14.05 7.13
N GLN A 184 -3.24 14.97 8.07
CA GLN A 184 -3.67 16.35 7.77
C GLN A 184 -2.67 17.05 6.86
N LYS A 185 -1.37 16.90 7.12
CA LYS A 185 -0.30 17.43 6.26
C LYS A 185 -0.37 16.83 4.85
N ALA A 186 -0.42 15.49 4.76
CA ALA A 186 -0.41 14.80 3.48
C ALA A 186 -1.69 15.08 2.68
N LEU A 187 -2.87 14.87 3.28
CA LEU A 187 -4.15 15.09 2.59
C LEU A 187 -4.33 16.55 2.20
N GLY A 188 -3.96 17.52 3.07
CA GLY A 188 -4.04 18.94 2.74
C GLY A 188 -3.17 19.32 1.56
N ARG A 189 -1.93 18.82 1.50
CA ARG A 189 -1.00 19.14 0.41
C ARG A 189 -1.28 18.38 -0.88
N TYR A 190 -1.72 17.11 -0.80
CA TYR A 190 -2.04 16.31 -1.99
C TYR A 190 -3.43 16.60 -2.56
N LEU A 191 -4.45 16.81 -1.70
CA LEU A 191 -5.86 16.93 -2.11
C LEU A 191 -6.42 18.34 -1.97
N GLY A 192 -5.72 19.23 -1.23
CA GLY A 192 -6.18 20.59 -0.94
C GLY A 192 -7.04 20.67 0.32
N ASP A 193 -7.62 21.84 0.56
CA ASP A 193 -8.29 22.19 1.83
C ASP A 193 -9.73 21.67 1.94
N ASP A 194 -10.31 21.15 0.86
CA ASP A 194 -11.65 20.57 0.89
C ASP A 194 -11.64 19.21 1.60
N LYS A 195 -11.98 19.22 2.89
CA LYS A 195 -12.00 18.01 3.73
C LYS A 195 -13.03 16.95 3.31
N GLU A 196 -14.00 17.29 2.48
CA GLU A 196 -14.93 16.29 1.92
C GLU A 196 -14.17 15.29 1.03
N THR A 197 -13.15 15.76 0.29
CA THR A 197 -12.31 14.89 -0.56
C THR A 197 -11.43 13.95 0.26
N TRP A 198 -11.11 14.30 1.53
CA TRP A 198 -10.29 13.47 2.40
C TRP A 198 -11.01 12.21 2.88
N LYS A 199 -12.36 12.26 2.95
CA LYS A 199 -13.19 11.15 3.43
C LYS A 199 -12.99 9.88 2.60
N ASP A 200 -12.70 10.02 1.32
CA ASP A 200 -12.41 8.91 0.43
C ASP A 200 -11.08 8.18 0.76
N TYR A 201 -10.23 8.82 1.54
CA TYR A 201 -8.93 8.32 1.96
C TYR A 201 -8.81 8.19 3.48
N ASP A 202 -9.93 8.12 4.20
CA ASP A 202 -9.95 7.93 5.65
C ASP A 202 -10.64 6.62 6.03
N ALA A 203 -9.84 5.67 6.54
CA ALA A 203 -10.33 4.32 6.84
C ALA A 203 -11.44 4.31 7.90
N SER A 204 -11.36 5.16 8.93
CA SER A 204 -12.39 5.24 9.96
C SER A 204 -13.70 5.81 9.42
N VAL A 205 -13.62 6.81 8.54
CA VAL A 205 -14.80 7.39 7.88
C VAL A 205 -15.44 6.38 6.91
N LEU A 206 -14.62 5.72 6.11
CA LEU A 206 -15.10 4.68 5.18
C LEU A 206 -15.80 3.55 5.92
N LEU A 207 -15.20 3.03 6.99
CA LEU A 207 -15.74 1.93 7.78
C LEU A 207 -17.07 2.30 8.44
N ALA A 208 -17.21 3.52 8.95
CA ALA A 208 -18.46 3.99 9.56
C ALA A 208 -19.58 4.24 8.52
N SER A 209 -19.24 4.50 7.26
CA SER A 209 -20.21 4.97 6.26
C SER A 209 -20.88 3.88 5.45
N LYS A 210 -20.35 2.65 5.44
CA LYS A 210 -20.79 1.55 4.56
C LYS A 210 -20.60 0.20 5.22
N THR A 211 -21.44 -0.77 4.84
CA THR A 211 -21.19 -2.19 5.08
C THR A 211 -20.09 -2.66 4.14
N HIS A 212 -19.05 -3.28 4.68
CA HIS A 212 -17.92 -3.81 3.90
C HIS A 212 -17.98 -5.33 3.87
N SER A 213 -17.83 -5.90 2.68
CA SER A 213 -17.87 -7.35 2.47
C SER A 213 -16.48 -8.01 2.51
N VAL A 214 -15.40 -7.24 2.49
CA VAL A 214 -14.04 -7.77 2.54
C VAL A 214 -13.62 -7.99 3.99
N PRO A 215 -13.06 -9.17 4.35
CA PRO A 215 -12.54 -9.40 5.69
C PRO A 215 -11.37 -8.46 6.03
N LEU A 216 -11.45 -7.81 7.19
CA LEU A 216 -10.44 -6.88 7.69
C LEU A 216 -9.76 -7.46 8.92
N LEU A 217 -8.42 -7.47 8.93
CA LEU A 217 -7.58 -7.72 10.11
C LEU A 217 -6.78 -6.46 10.43
N VAL A 218 -6.84 -6.03 11.69
CA VAL A 218 -6.02 -4.91 12.18
C VAL A 218 -5.24 -5.34 13.41
N GLU A 219 -3.92 -5.21 13.36
CA GLU A 219 -3.01 -5.50 14.47
C GLU A 219 -2.31 -4.22 14.93
N GLN A 220 -2.28 -3.98 16.25
CA GLN A 220 -1.72 -2.78 16.83
C GLN A 220 -0.95 -3.06 18.12
N GLY A 221 0.31 -2.63 18.15
CA GLY A 221 1.13 -2.65 19.36
C GLY A 221 0.70 -1.58 20.38
N THR A 222 0.47 -1.99 21.62
CA THR A 222 0.00 -1.08 22.68
C THR A 222 1.09 -0.14 23.23
N LYS A 223 2.36 -0.39 22.90
CA LYS A 223 3.51 0.45 23.28
C LYS A 223 4.12 1.18 22.10
N ASP A 224 3.39 1.29 20.99
CA ASP A 224 3.81 2.06 19.82
C ASP A 224 3.88 3.55 20.20
N GLU A 225 5.01 4.21 19.91
CA GLU A 225 5.21 5.61 20.25
C GLU A 225 4.27 6.56 19.49
N PHE A 226 3.79 6.16 18.32
CA PHE A 226 2.86 6.91 17.48
C PHE A 226 1.38 6.61 17.76
N LEU A 227 1.09 5.70 18.71
CA LEU A 227 -0.23 5.15 18.96
C LEU A 227 -1.32 6.22 19.10
N HIS A 228 -1.08 7.22 19.95
CA HIS A 228 -2.09 8.21 20.36
C HIS A 228 -2.17 9.40 19.41
N GLU A 229 -1.05 9.82 18.85
CA GLU A 229 -1.00 11.04 18.05
C GLU A 229 -1.29 10.78 16.58
N GLN A 230 -0.73 9.69 16.03
CA GLN A 230 -0.74 9.44 14.59
C GLN A 230 -1.63 8.24 14.19
N LEU A 231 -1.56 7.12 14.91
CA LEU A 231 -2.19 5.87 14.47
C LEU A 231 -3.66 5.77 14.86
N LYS A 232 -4.04 6.21 16.04
CA LYS A 232 -5.43 6.33 16.53
C LYS A 232 -6.30 5.09 16.28
N PRO A 233 -5.90 3.86 16.67
CA PRO A 233 -6.65 2.64 16.35
C PRO A 233 -8.07 2.63 16.92
N GLN A 234 -8.34 3.36 18.00
CA GLN A 234 -9.66 3.49 18.62
C GLN A 234 -10.71 4.06 17.68
N THR A 235 -10.32 4.88 16.69
CA THR A 235 -11.26 5.42 15.70
C THR A 235 -11.81 4.33 14.80
N LEU A 236 -10.98 3.34 14.41
CA LEU A 236 -11.44 2.15 13.67
C LEU A 236 -12.36 1.26 14.52
N VAL A 237 -12.02 1.04 15.80
CA VAL A 237 -12.88 0.26 16.71
C VAL A 237 -14.26 0.94 16.83
N HIS A 238 -14.29 2.26 17.01
CA HIS A 238 -15.54 3.03 17.08
C HIS A 238 -16.34 2.95 15.78
N ALA A 239 -15.65 3.09 14.63
CA ALA A 239 -16.28 2.99 13.31
C ALA A 239 -16.89 1.61 13.08
N ALA A 240 -16.17 0.53 13.46
CA ALA A 240 -16.67 -0.84 13.35
C ALA A 240 -17.90 -1.10 14.23
N GLN A 241 -17.98 -0.48 15.41
CA GLN A 241 -19.17 -0.58 16.29
C GLN A 241 -20.40 0.15 15.74
N GLN A 242 -20.20 1.12 14.86
CA GLN A 242 -21.27 1.88 14.21
C GLN A 242 -21.71 1.30 12.87
N SER A 243 -20.91 0.40 12.30
CA SER A 243 -21.21 -0.29 11.06
C SER A 243 -21.78 -1.69 11.33
N ASP A 244 -22.53 -2.22 10.38
CA ASP A 244 -23.02 -3.61 10.41
C ASP A 244 -21.98 -4.61 9.86
N THR A 245 -20.69 -4.29 9.98
CA THR A 245 -19.56 -5.05 9.40
C THR A 245 -18.98 -6.01 10.42
#